data_52a32b62235209c395448b6639783904
#
_entry.id   52a32b62235209c395448b6639783904
#
_cell.length_a   1.000
_cell.length_b   1.000
_cell.length_c   1.000
_cell.angle_alpha   90.00
_cell.angle_beta   90.00
_cell.angle_gamma   90.00
#
_symmetry.space_group_name_H-M   'P 1'
#
loop_
_entity.id
_entity.type
_entity.pdbx_description
1 polymer ?
#
loop_
_entity_poly.entity_id
_entity_poly.type
_entity_poly.pdbx_seq_one_letter_code
_entity_poly.pdbx_strand_id
1 'polypeptide(L)'
;AFLEMKIRIERAIEQRTTMLAGVSHDLRTVLTRFKLELALLGDSPEVEAIKKDVDEMAAMLEAYLAFARGDTGEQSAPTDIAGLLEELRLDTERHGHRSTVAFHGPAEVTVRPAAFKRCLANLVSNAARFASTVAITGHRDHRWLTVTVDDDGPGIPQQSREDVFKPFLRLDDARNQDEGGTGLGLAIARDIARSHGGDITLGASPMGGLRATVKVPV
;
A
#
# COMPACT_ATOMS: atom_id res chain seq x y z
N ALA A 1 -0.73 -28.59 23.67
CA ALA A 1 0.27 -27.49 23.65
C ALA A 1 0.25 -26.68 22.33
N PHE A 2 0.61 -27.27 21.15
CA PHE A 2 0.66 -26.51 19.87
C PHE A 2 -0.72 -26.01 19.43
N LEU A 3 -1.76 -26.85 19.48
CA LEU A 3 -3.14 -26.45 19.13
C LEU A 3 -3.68 -25.37 20.07
N GLU A 4 -3.40 -25.48 21.35
CA GLU A 4 -3.80 -24.46 22.34
C GLU A 4 -3.10 -23.12 22.11
N MET A 5 -1.82 -23.15 21.76
CA MET A 5 -1.06 -21.95 21.40
C MET A 5 -1.63 -21.30 20.14
N LYS A 6 -1.96 -22.08 19.11
CA LYS A 6 -2.62 -21.60 17.90
C LYS A 6 -3.94 -20.91 18.22
N ILE A 7 -4.82 -21.56 18.99
CA ILE A 7 -6.13 -21.01 19.40
C ILE A 7 -5.95 -19.71 20.20
N ARG A 8 -4.96 -19.65 21.08
CA ARG A 8 -4.68 -18.41 21.86
C ARG A 8 -4.23 -17.27 20.96
N ILE A 9 -3.36 -17.53 19.98
CA ILE A 9 -2.89 -16.53 19.04
C ILE A 9 -4.06 -16.05 18.16
N GLU A 10 -4.87 -16.96 17.62
CA GLU A 10 -6.04 -16.61 16.82
C GLU A 10 -7.03 -15.75 17.61
N ARG A 11 -7.34 -16.11 18.84
CA ARG A 11 -8.21 -15.30 19.72
C ARG A 11 -7.63 -13.92 20.04
N ALA A 12 -6.32 -13.84 20.29
CA ALA A 12 -5.66 -12.56 20.57
C ALA A 12 -5.69 -11.64 19.33
N ILE A 13 -5.51 -12.18 18.13
CA ILE A 13 -5.61 -11.45 16.88
C ILE A 13 -7.06 -10.98 16.65
N GLU A 14 -8.04 -11.86 16.83
CA GLU A 14 -9.46 -11.54 16.68
C GLU A 14 -9.92 -10.47 17.67
N GLN A 15 -9.54 -10.58 18.93
CA GLN A 15 -9.83 -9.59 19.96
C GLN A 15 -9.21 -8.23 19.63
N ARG A 16 -7.95 -8.21 19.19
CA ARG A 16 -7.26 -6.99 18.75
C ARG A 16 -7.97 -6.35 17.56
N THR A 17 -8.35 -7.15 16.57
CA THR A 17 -9.04 -6.68 15.36
C THR A 17 -10.43 -6.12 15.70
N THR A 18 -11.18 -6.79 16.57
CA THR A 18 -12.51 -6.32 17.02
C THR A 18 -12.40 -5.00 17.79
N MET A 19 -11.44 -4.89 18.71
CA MET A 19 -11.21 -3.64 19.46
C MET A 19 -10.82 -2.49 18.52
N LEU A 20 -9.93 -2.74 17.58
CA LEU A 20 -9.52 -1.76 16.56
C LEU A 20 -10.71 -1.34 15.67
N ALA A 21 -11.59 -2.27 15.30
CA ALA A 21 -12.80 -1.94 14.54
C ALA A 21 -13.73 -1.01 15.31
N GLY A 22 -13.92 -1.21 16.62
CA GLY A 22 -14.74 -0.34 17.48
C GLY A 22 -14.17 1.07 17.60
N VAL A 23 -12.88 1.16 17.98
CA VAL A 23 -12.18 2.46 18.10
C VAL A 23 -12.25 3.24 16.79
N SER A 24 -12.15 2.55 15.68
CA SER A 24 -12.17 3.14 14.35
C SER A 24 -13.50 3.70 13.94
N HIS A 25 -14.57 3.00 14.27
CA HIS A 25 -15.93 3.50 14.06
C HIS A 25 -16.12 4.83 14.81
N ASP A 26 -15.65 4.89 16.05
CA ASP A 26 -15.78 6.08 16.88
C ASP A 26 -14.93 7.25 16.34
N LEU A 27 -13.70 6.98 15.94
CA LEU A 27 -12.83 7.99 15.32
C LEU A 27 -13.38 8.49 13.97
N ARG A 28 -13.94 7.61 13.14
CA ARG A 28 -14.59 8.00 11.88
C ARG A 28 -15.79 8.94 12.15
N THR A 29 -16.57 8.66 13.18
CA THR A 29 -17.70 9.50 13.59
C THR A 29 -17.23 10.90 13.98
N VAL A 30 -16.13 11.01 14.74
CA VAL A 30 -15.54 12.30 15.12
C VAL A 30 -15.01 13.05 13.90
N LEU A 31 -14.28 12.40 13.01
CA LEU A 31 -13.75 13.00 11.77
C LEU A 31 -14.89 13.49 10.85
N THR A 32 -15.97 12.69 10.73
CA THR A 32 -17.15 13.12 9.97
C THR A 32 -17.80 14.37 10.55
N ARG A 33 -17.88 14.46 11.88
CA ARG A 33 -18.38 15.66 12.54
C ARG A 33 -17.50 16.87 12.29
N PHE A 34 -16.15 16.73 12.35
CA PHE A 34 -15.24 17.82 11.99
C PHE A 34 -15.43 18.29 10.55
N LYS A 35 -15.59 17.38 9.60
CA LYS A 35 -15.88 17.73 8.20
C LYS A 35 -17.17 18.55 8.06
N LEU A 36 -18.23 18.16 8.79
CA LEU A 36 -19.49 18.88 8.78
C LEU A 36 -19.36 20.28 9.40
N GLU A 37 -18.66 20.41 10.53
CA GLU A 37 -18.42 21.69 11.20
C GLU A 37 -17.59 22.62 10.29
N LEU A 38 -16.54 22.11 9.65
CA LEU A 38 -15.73 22.87 8.69
C LEU A 38 -16.53 23.32 7.46
N ALA A 39 -17.47 22.49 6.98
CA ALA A 39 -18.34 22.85 5.87
C ALA A 39 -19.30 24.03 6.22
N LEU A 40 -19.61 24.24 7.50
CA LEU A 40 -20.45 25.34 7.98
C LEU A 40 -19.67 26.66 8.18
N LEU A 41 -18.33 26.60 8.27
CA LEU A 41 -17.47 27.78 8.47
C LEU A 41 -17.20 28.57 7.20
N GLY A 42 -17.63 28.06 6.03
CA GLY A 42 -17.38 28.68 4.73
C GLY A 42 -16.00 28.31 4.14
N ASP A 43 -15.63 29.01 3.06
CA ASP A 43 -14.44 28.69 2.27
C ASP A 43 -13.37 29.77 2.47
N SER A 44 -12.65 29.75 3.61
CA SER A 44 -11.43 30.54 3.77
C SER A 44 -10.19 29.66 3.54
N PRO A 45 -9.04 30.23 3.19
CA PRO A 45 -7.80 29.49 3.01
C PRO A 45 -7.41 28.65 4.23
N GLU A 46 -7.69 29.15 5.43
CA GLU A 46 -7.42 28.47 6.70
C GLU A 46 -8.36 27.27 6.88
N VAL A 47 -9.63 27.41 6.52
CA VAL A 47 -10.62 26.32 6.57
C VAL A 47 -10.29 25.24 5.58
N GLU A 48 -9.84 25.59 4.36
CA GLU A 48 -9.40 24.63 3.35
C GLU A 48 -8.14 23.86 3.82
N ALA A 49 -7.19 24.52 4.48
CA ALA A 49 -6.03 23.83 5.06
C ALA A 49 -6.48 22.80 6.13
N ILE A 50 -7.38 23.16 7.03
CA ILE A 50 -7.90 22.26 8.06
C ILE A 50 -8.73 21.11 7.44
N LYS A 51 -9.52 21.36 6.39
CA LYS A 51 -10.24 20.31 5.65
C LYS A 51 -9.26 19.28 5.11
N LYS A 52 -8.14 19.73 4.49
CA LYS A 52 -7.08 18.85 3.99
C LYS A 52 -6.47 17.98 5.10
N ASP A 53 -6.17 18.58 6.27
CA ASP A 53 -5.63 17.85 7.43
C ASP A 53 -6.59 16.78 7.94
N VAL A 54 -7.90 17.10 8.02
CA VAL A 54 -8.94 16.14 8.45
C VAL A 54 -9.10 15.00 7.43
N ASP A 55 -8.98 15.29 6.12
CA ASP A 55 -9.00 14.28 5.07
C ASP A 55 -7.77 13.35 5.16
N GLU A 56 -6.59 13.90 5.43
CA GLU A 56 -5.38 13.14 5.66
C GLU A 56 -5.49 12.25 6.89
N MET A 57 -6.01 12.77 8.01
CA MET A 57 -6.27 11.97 9.22
C MET A 57 -7.25 10.82 8.94
N ALA A 58 -8.30 11.05 8.17
CA ALA A 58 -9.25 10.02 7.77
C ALA A 58 -8.58 8.93 6.94
N ALA A 59 -7.76 9.32 5.95
CA ALA A 59 -7.01 8.39 5.13
C ALA A 59 -5.98 7.57 5.94
N MET A 60 -5.28 8.19 6.89
CA MET A 60 -4.37 7.50 7.81
C MET A 60 -5.10 6.46 8.66
N LEU A 61 -6.26 6.82 9.22
CA LEU A 61 -7.08 5.91 10.02
C LEU A 61 -7.52 4.70 9.19
N GLU A 62 -8.04 4.90 7.98
CA GLU A 62 -8.47 3.81 7.10
C GLU A 62 -7.29 2.90 6.72
N ALA A 63 -6.13 3.48 6.39
CA ALA A 63 -4.93 2.71 6.08
C ALA A 63 -4.43 1.89 7.28
N TYR A 64 -4.44 2.48 8.49
CA TYR A 64 -4.08 1.77 9.72
C TYR A 64 -5.02 0.61 10.02
N LEU A 65 -6.31 0.80 9.81
CA LEU A 65 -7.31 -0.23 10.01
C LEU A 65 -7.21 -1.38 9.03
N ALA A 66 -6.98 -1.05 7.76
CA ALA A 66 -6.73 -2.02 6.72
C ALA A 66 -5.47 -2.86 7.04
N PHE A 67 -4.43 -2.21 7.57
CA PHE A 67 -3.22 -2.89 8.06
C PHE A 67 -3.51 -3.77 9.29
N ALA A 68 -4.19 -3.24 10.29
CA ALA A 68 -4.44 -3.94 11.55
C ALA A 68 -5.41 -5.13 11.44
N ARG A 69 -6.35 -5.09 10.48
CA ARG A 69 -7.25 -6.21 10.17
C ARG A 69 -6.51 -7.35 9.48
N GLY A 70 -5.40 -7.05 8.80
CA GLY A 70 -4.73 -8.02 7.93
C GLY A 70 -5.67 -8.51 6.82
N ASP A 71 -5.25 -9.55 6.13
CA ASP A 71 -6.06 -10.19 5.08
C ASP A 71 -6.81 -11.43 5.61
N THR A 72 -7.31 -11.35 6.86
CA THR A 72 -8.00 -12.47 7.50
C THR A 72 -9.34 -12.72 6.82
N GLY A 73 -9.46 -13.92 6.21
CA GLY A 73 -10.71 -14.40 5.61
C GLY A 73 -10.76 -14.38 4.08
N GLU A 74 -9.87 -13.69 3.38
CA GLU A 74 -9.81 -13.78 1.92
C GLU A 74 -9.18 -15.11 1.49
N GLN A 75 -9.91 -15.87 0.65
CA GLN A 75 -9.41 -17.12 0.10
C GLN A 75 -8.54 -16.87 -1.14
N SER A 76 -7.52 -17.69 -1.31
CA SER A 76 -6.73 -17.68 -2.53
C SER A 76 -7.56 -18.17 -3.72
N ALA A 77 -7.47 -17.46 -4.84
CA ALA A 77 -8.18 -17.76 -6.08
C ALA A 77 -7.28 -17.53 -7.31
N PRO A 78 -7.53 -18.23 -8.43
CA PRO A 78 -6.87 -17.92 -9.69
C PRO A 78 -7.14 -16.46 -10.07
N THR A 79 -6.06 -15.72 -10.36
CA THR A 79 -6.10 -14.27 -10.60
C THR A 79 -5.26 -13.94 -11.83
N ASP A 80 -5.82 -13.20 -12.76
CA ASP A 80 -5.10 -12.66 -13.93
C ASP A 80 -4.20 -11.48 -13.50
N ILE A 81 -2.93 -11.76 -13.28
CA ILE A 81 -1.95 -10.76 -12.86
C ILE A 81 -1.66 -9.76 -13.98
N ALA A 82 -1.63 -10.20 -15.25
CA ALA A 82 -1.39 -9.29 -16.36
C ALA A 82 -2.52 -8.23 -16.47
N GLY A 83 -3.77 -8.66 -16.36
CA GLY A 83 -4.93 -7.77 -16.33
C GLY A 83 -4.90 -6.83 -15.12
N LEU A 84 -4.49 -7.32 -13.95
CA LEU A 84 -4.34 -6.50 -12.75
C LEU A 84 -3.26 -5.42 -12.90
N LEU A 85 -2.11 -5.75 -13.50
CA LEU A 85 -1.04 -4.76 -13.75
C LEU A 85 -1.49 -3.71 -14.76
N GLU A 86 -2.25 -4.11 -15.79
CA GLU A 86 -2.81 -3.17 -16.77
C GLU A 86 -3.83 -2.21 -16.13
N GLU A 87 -4.67 -2.70 -15.23
CA GLU A 87 -5.58 -1.85 -14.45
C GLU A 87 -4.82 -0.79 -13.65
N LEU A 88 -3.74 -1.16 -12.96
CA LEU A 88 -2.90 -0.25 -12.19
C LEU A 88 -2.17 0.76 -13.09
N ARG A 89 -1.71 0.34 -14.27
CA ARG A 89 -1.13 1.24 -15.28
C ARG A 89 -2.12 2.32 -15.70
N LEU A 90 -3.34 1.90 -16.09
CA LEU A 90 -4.39 2.83 -16.52
C LEU A 90 -4.78 3.81 -15.40
N ASP A 91 -4.83 3.34 -14.16
CA ASP A 91 -5.14 4.19 -13.02
C ASP A 91 -4.02 5.23 -12.79
N THR A 92 -2.76 4.83 -12.91
CA THR A 92 -1.60 5.73 -12.82
C THR A 92 -1.63 6.81 -13.89
N GLU A 93 -2.01 6.46 -15.14
CA GLU A 93 -2.16 7.43 -16.22
C GLU A 93 -3.31 8.43 -16.01
N ARG A 94 -4.44 7.97 -15.43
CA ARG A 94 -5.57 8.87 -15.07
C ARG A 94 -5.17 9.93 -14.05
N HIS A 95 -4.18 9.63 -13.20
CA HIS A 95 -3.63 10.58 -12.23
C HIS A 95 -2.50 11.45 -12.80
N GLY A 96 -2.26 11.40 -14.11
CA GLY A 96 -1.34 12.32 -14.81
C GLY A 96 0.12 11.84 -14.90
N HIS A 97 0.42 10.59 -14.49
CA HIS A 97 1.77 10.02 -14.60
C HIS A 97 1.91 9.18 -15.86
N ARG A 98 3.11 9.12 -16.43
CA ARG A 98 3.42 8.18 -17.51
C ARG A 98 3.63 6.79 -16.93
N SER A 99 2.95 5.78 -17.49
CA SER A 99 3.12 4.43 -17.01
C SER A 99 3.23 3.42 -18.16
N THR A 100 4.07 2.41 -17.96
CA THR A 100 4.23 1.29 -18.88
C THR A 100 4.06 -0.03 -18.15
N VAL A 101 3.56 -1.06 -18.85
CA VAL A 101 3.44 -2.41 -18.30
C VAL A 101 3.98 -3.44 -19.27
N ALA A 102 4.66 -4.46 -18.75
CA ALA A 102 5.04 -5.66 -19.48
C ALA A 102 4.82 -6.89 -18.59
N PHE A 103 4.32 -7.98 -19.16
CA PHE A 103 4.17 -9.24 -18.43
C PHE A 103 4.70 -10.41 -19.24
N HIS A 104 5.44 -11.30 -18.60
CA HIS A 104 6.07 -12.47 -19.22
C HIS A 104 5.71 -13.74 -18.44
N GLY A 105 5.30 -14.77 -19.16
CA GLY A 105 4.88 -16.06 -18.61
C GLY A 105 3.36 -16.20 -18.48
N PRO A 106 2.87 -17.30 -17.86
CA PRO A 106 1.45 -17.50 -17.64
C PRO A 106 0.85 -16.45 -16.70
N ALA A 107 -0.24 -15.79 -17.12
CA ALA A 107 -0.80 -14.64 -16.38
C ALA A 107 -1.61 -15.05 -15.15
N GLU A 108 -2.20 -16.25 -15.14
CA GLU A 108 -3.03 -16.72 -14.04
C GLU A 108 -2.20 -17.26 -12.87
N VAL A 109 -2.36 -16.68 -11.68
CA VAL A 109 -1.65 -17.05 -10.45
C VAL A 109 -2.64 -17.18 -9.30
N THR A 110 -2.48 -18.19 -8.46
CA THR A 110 -3.31 -18.37 -7.27
C THR A 110 -2.79 -17.49 -6.13
N VAL A 111 -3.49 -16.41 -5.87
CA VAL A 111 -3.21 -15.44 -4.78
C VAL A 111 -4.53 -15.02 -4.12
N ARG A 112 -4.49 -14.22 -3.07
CA ARG A 112 -5.66 -13.51 -2.54
C ARG A 112 -5.86 -12.24 -3.35
N PRO A 113 -6.91 -12.14 -4.21
CA PRO A 113 -6.98 -11.12 -5.26
C PRO A 113 -6.98 -9.68 -4.73
N ALA A 114 -7.82 -9.38 -3.74
CA ALA A 114 -7.93 -8.03 -3.20
C ALA A 114 -6.69 -7.62 -2.40
N ALA A 115 -6.13 -8.55 -1.61
CA ALA A 115 -4.89 -8.32 -0.88
C ALA A 115 -3.72 -8.08 -1.84
N PHE A 116 -3.57 -8.92 -2.88
CA PHE A 116 -2.47 -8.79 -3.82
C PHE A 116 -2.59 -7.52 -4.67
N LYS A 117 -3.81 -7.15 -5.10
CA LYS A 117 -4.09 -5.86 -5.75
C LYS A 117 -3.67 -4.70 -4.84
N ARG A 118 -4.02 -4.74 -3.56
CA ARG A 118 -3.63 -3.71 -2.58
C ARG A 118 -2.10 -3.62 -2.40
N CYS A 119 -1.41 -4.78 -2.37
CA CYS A 119 0.05 -4.81 -2.32
C CYS A 119 0.66 -4.03 -3.49
N LEU A 120 0.27 -4.37 -4.71
CA LEU A 120 0.80 -3.74 -5.92
C LEU A 120 0.39 -2.27 -6.04
N ALA A 121 -0.86 -1.93 -5.70
CA ALA A 121 -1.35 -0.56 -5.68
C ALA A 121 -0.53 0.34 -4.73
N ASN A 122 -0.14 -0.17 -3.55
CA ASN A 122 0.71 0.56 -2.62
C ASN A 122 2.12 0.84 -3.20
N LEU A 123 2.68 -0.09 -3.96
CA LEU A 123 3.98 0.11 -4.61
C LEU A 123 3.89 1.10 -5.77
N VAL A 124 2.85 0.95 -6.61
CA VAL A 124 2.63 1.82 -7.77
C VAL A 124 2.29 3.25 -7.33
N SER A 125 1.43 3.42 -6.33
CA SER A 125 1.09 4.75 -5.79
C SER A 125 2.30 5.41 -5.11
N ASN A 126 3.15 4.62 -4.43
CA ASN A 126 4.40 5.14 -3.89
C ASN A 126 5.34 5.63 -5.00
N ALA A 127 5.49 4.88 -6.08
CA ALA A 127 6.28 5.28 -7.24
C ALA A 127 5.72 6.55 -7.90
N ALA A 128 4.42 6.58 -8.22
CA ALA A 128 3.75 7.71 -8.85
C ALA A 128 3.85 9.00 -8.02
N ARG A 129 3.86 8.88 -6.69
CA ARG A 129 3.97 10.02 -5.79
C ARG A 129 5.30 10.78 -5.90
N PHE A 130 6.41 10.06 -6.13
CA PHE A 130 7.75 10.64 -6.13
C PHE A 130 8.37 10.74 -7.52
N ALA A 131 7.66 10.27 -8.56
CA ALA A 131 8.19 10.16 -9.90
C ALA A 131 7.19 10.62 -10.96
N SER A 132 7.70 10.95 -12.14
CA SER A 132 6.90 11.31 -13.32
C SER A 132 6.56 10.09 -14.19
N THR A 133 7.39 9.05 -14.10
CA THR A 133 7.28 7.85 -14.94
C THR A 133 7.41 6.59 -14.09
N VAL A 134 6.49 5.65 -14.29
CA VAL A 134 6.45 4.36 -13.59
C VAL A 134 6.45 3.23 -14.60
N ALA A 135 7.36 2.27 -14.47
CA ALA A 135 7.39 1.06 -15.28
C ALA A 135 7.07 -0.17 -14.42
N ILE A 136 6.07 -0.93 -14.81
CA ILE A 136 5.63 -2.12 -14.10
C ILE A 136 5.98 -3.34 -14.94
N THR A 137 6.77 -4.27 -14.39
CA THR A 137 7.14 -5.50 -15.09
C THR A 137 6.77 -6.71 -14.25
N GLY A 138 5.96 -7.59 -14.79
CA GLY A 138 5.61 -8.88 -14.22
C GLY A 138 6.35 -10.02 -14.93
N HIS A 139 6.85 -10.98 -14.16
CA HIS A 139 7.41 -12.22 -14.69
C HIS A 139 6.95 -13.39 -13.82
N ARG A 140 6.37 -14.41 -14.46
CA ARG A 140 6.05 -15.68 -13.80
C ARG A 140 6.87 -16.80 -14.40
N ASP A 141 7.62 -17.49 -13.56
CA ASP A 141 8.17 -18.82 -13.86
C ASP A 141 7.36 -19.92 -13.12
N HIS A 142 7.85 -21.17 -13.09
CA HIS A 142 7.16 -22.29 -12.45
C HIS A 142 7.25 -22.30 -10.92
N ARG A 143 7.98 -21.37 -10.29
CA ARG A 143 8.16 -21.30 -8.84
C ARG A 143 7.76 -19.95 -8.25
N TRP A 144 7.91 -18.90 -9.05
CA TRP A 144 7.82 -17.53 -8.55
C TRP A 144 7.03 -16.62 -9.48
N LEU A 145 6.21 -15.79 -8.90
CA LEU A 145 5.76 -14.55 -9.49
C LEU A 145 6.66 -13.43 -8.98
N THR A 146 7.27 -12.69 -9.89
CA THR A 146 8.05 -11.49 -9.58
C THR A 146 7.39 -10.29 -10.25
N VAL A 147 7.04 -9.28 -9.48
CA VAL A 147 6.57 -7.99 -10.02
C VAL A 147 7.53 -6.90 -9.60
N THR A 148 8.01 -6.15 -10.56
CA THR A 148 8.94 -5.03 -10.36
C THR A 148 8.23 -3.73 -10.71
N VAL A 149 8.31 -2.76 -9.82
CA VAL A 149 7.86 -1.38 -10.05
C VAL A 149 9.10 -0.49 -10.03
N ASP A 150 9.41 0.10 -11.17
CA ASP A 150 10.54 1.01 -11.38
C ASP A 150 10.03 2.44 -11.55
N ASP A 151 10.71 3.39 -10.97
CA ASP A 151 10.40 4.81 -11.09
C ASP A 151 11.63 5.66 -11.47
N ASP A 152 11.38 6.89 -11.90
CA ASP A 152 12.38 7.91 -12.23
C ASP A 152 12.53 8.98 -11.13
N GLY A 153 12.09 8.67 -9.90
CA GLY A 153 12.13 9.57 -8.75
C GLY A 153 13.54 9.69 -8.11
N PRO A 154 13.62 10.26 -6.91
CA PRO A 154 14.91 10.46 -6.21
C PRO A 154 15.51 9.15 -5.65
N GLY A 155 14.74 8.06 -5.62
CA GLY A 155 15.15 6.80 -5.02
C GLY A 155 15.23 6.84 -3.49
N ILE A 156 15.72 5.73 -2.90
CA ILE A 156 15.92 5.60 -1.45
C ILE A 156 17.37 5.18 -1.18
N PRO A 157 18.10 5.91 -0.30
CA PRO A 157 19.45 5.54 0.10
C PRO A 157 19.52 4.10 0.62
N GLN A 158 20.56 3.35 0.27
CA GLN A 158 20.68 1.93 0.60
C GLN A 158 20.52 1.64 2.09
N GLN A 159 21.07 2.49 2.94
CA GLN A 159 20.99 2.37 4.41
C GLN A 159 19.56 2.52 4.96
N SER A 160 18.67 3.18 4.23
CA SER A 160 17.28 3.45 4.66
C SER A 160 16.27 2.47 4.09
N ARG A 161 16.66 1.60 3.13
CA ARG A 161 15.74 0.70 2.40
C ARG A 161 15.01 -0.31 3.27
N GLU A 162 15.59 -0.75 4.37
CA GLU A 162 14.91 -1.62 5.33
C GLU A 162 14.02 -0.80 6.28
N ASP A 163 14.45 0.38 6.66
CA ASP A 163 13.71 1.21 7.61
C ASP A 163 12.40 1.74 7.03
N VAL A 164 12.32 2.02 5.74
CA VAL A 164 11.08 2.52 5.10
C VAL A 164 9.92 1.52 5.11
N PHE A 165 10.15 0.28 5.48
CA PHE A 165 9.09 -0.69 5.74
C PHE A 165 8.51 -0.59 7.16
N LYS A 166 9.10 0.21 8.05
CA LYS A 166 8.53 0.46 9.37
C LYS A 166 7.27 1.32 9.22
N PRO A 167 6.16 0.93 9.86
CA PRO A 167 4.93 1.73 9.84
C PRO A 167 5.20 3.18 10.29
N PHE A 168 4.56 4.13 9.62
CA PHE A 168 4.64 5.58 9.88
C PHE A 168 6.01 6.22 9.66
N LEU A 169 7.03 5.47 9.24
CA LEU A 169 8.31 6.05 8.91
C LEU A 169 8.22 6.80 7.58
N ARG A 170 8.66 8.06 7.58
CA ARG A 170 8.87 8.88 6.40
C ARG A 170 10.34 9.30 6.37
N LEU A 171 10.98 9.20 5.22
CA LEU A 171 12.31 9.77 5.02
C LEU A 171 12.09 11.28 4.81
N ASP A 172 12.34 12.07 5.86
CA ASP A 172 12.15 13.50 5.81
C ASP A 172 13.13 14.14 4.84
N ASP A 173 12.58 14.64 3.71
CA ASP A 173 13.03 15.91 3.19
C ASP A 173 11.89 16.91 3.41
N ALA A 174 12.14 17.91 4.24
CA ALA A 174 11.19 18.92 4.70
C ALA A 174 10.56 19.77 3.57
N ARG A 175 10.73 19.39 2.31
CA ARG A 175 10.24 20.09 1.11
C ARG A 175 8.89 19.59 0.59
N ASN A 176 8.42 18.41 1.01
CA ASN A 176 7.18 17.80 0.48
C ASN A 176 6.15 17.53 1.59
N GLN A 177 5.98 18.45 2.53
CA GLN A 177 4.88 18.38 3.52
C GLN A 177 3.50 18.48 2.86
N ASP A 178 3.42 19.02 1.62
CA ASP A 178 2.17 19.20 0.88
C ASP A 178 1.67 17.93 0.16
N GLU A 179 2.52 16.90 0.00
CA GLU A 179 2.12 15.63 -0.61
C GLU A 179 1.90 14.56 0.46
N GLY A 180 0.72 14.60 1.07
CA GLY A 180 0.28 13.73 2.15
C GLY A 180 0.45 12.23 1.89
N GLY A 181 1.12 11.50 2.77
CA GLY A 181 1.19 10.04 2.74
C GLY A 181 1.36 9.48 4.14
N THR A 182 0.61 8.42 4.42
CA THR A 182 0.48 7.83 5.76
C THR A 182 1.74 7.16 6.30
N GLY A 183 2.79 6.93 5.46
CA GLY A 183 3.95 6.12 5.83
C GLY A 183 3.61 4.63 6.06
N LEU A 184 2.44 4.17 5.63
CA LEU A 184 1.97 2.79 5.81
C LEU A 184 2.06 1.96 4.52
N GLY A 185 2.11 2.58 3.33
CA GLY A 185 1.97 1.88 2.06
C GLY A 185 3.00 0.76 1.86
N LEU A 186 4.29 1.04 2.07
CA LEU A 186 5.35 0.04 1.94
C LEU A 186 5.25 -1.04 3.02
N ALA A 187 4.89 -0.68 4.26
CA ALA A 187 4.69 -1.64 5.36
C ALA A 187 3.55 -2.61 5.03
N ILE A 188 2.40 -2.10 4.57
CA ILE A 188 1.24 -2.90 4.13
C ILE A 188 1.62 -3.81 2.96
N ALA A 189 2.30 -3.28 1.95
CA ALA A 189 2.71 -4.06 0.80
C ALA A 189 3.60 -5.24 1.21
N ARG A 190 4.59 -5.00 2.09
CA ARG A 190 5.50 -6.06 2.56
C ARG A 190 4.78 -7.11 3.42
N ASP A 191 3.87 -6.69 4.28
CA ASP A 191 3.08 -7.62 5.10
C ASP A 191 2.22 -8.55 4.23
N ILE A 192 1.58 -8.00 3.19
CA ILE A 192 0.83 -8.78 2.21
C ILE A 192 1.75 -9.74 1.44
N ALA A 193 2.91 -9.30 0.97
CA ALA A 193 3.84 -10.17 0.27
C ALA A 193 4.29 -11.34 1.16
N ARG A 194 4.61 -11.07 2.43
CA ARG A 194 5.00 -12.08 3.43
C ARG A 194 3.87 -13.03 3.76
N SER A 195 2.64 -12.56 3.83
CA SER A 195 1.46 -13.42 4.05
C SER A 195 1.13 -14.32 2.84
N HIS A 196 1.72 -14.04 1.66
CA HIS A 196 1.75 -14.91 0.50
C HIS A 196 3.01 -15.80 0.43
N GLY A 197 3.84 -15.81 1.47
CA GLY A 197 5.08 -16.60 1.52
C GLY A 197 6.27 -15.98 0.77
N GLY A 198 6.16 -14.72 0.39
CA GLY A 198 7.19 -13.97 -0.33
C GLY A 198 7.79 -12.82 0.48
N ASP A 199 8.39 -11.85 -0.20
CA ASP A 199 8.86 -10.59 0.41
C ASP A 199 8.96 -9.48 -0.65
N ILE A 200 9.24 -8.25 -0.19
CA ILE A 200 9.54 -7.09 -1.03
C ILE A 200 10.97 -6.65 -0.77
N THR A 201 11.69 -6.38 -1.85
CA THR A 201 13.03 -5.79 -1.79
C THR A 201 13.07 -4.46 -2.54
N LEU A 202 13.92 -3.54 -2.05
CA LEU A 202 14.13 -2.23 -2.68
C LEU A 202 15.54 -2.15 -3.25
N GLY A 203 15.64 -1.60 -4.46
CA GLY A 203 16.89 -1.43 -5.20
C GLY A 203 16.94 -0.10 -5.93
N ALA A 204 18.02 0.15 -6.65
CA ALA A 204 18.11 1.26 -7.60
C ALA A 204 17.37 0.89 -8.89
N SER A 205 16.53 1.81 -9.37
CA SER A 205 15.85 1.67 -10.65
C SER A 205 16.82 1.95 -11.80
N PRO A 206 16.75 1.23 -12.93
CA PRO A 206 17.48 1.59 -14.16
C PRO A 206 17.02 2.93 -14.73
N MET A 207 15.89 3.46 -14.27
CA MET A 207 15.35 4.78 -14.64
C MET A 207 15.90 5.91 -13.76
N GLY A 208 16.74 5.59 -12.76
CA GLY A 208 17.40 6.56 -11.88
C GLY A 208 16.79 6.65 -10.46
N GLY A 209 15.56 6.17 -10.27
CA GLY A 209 14.83 6.23 -8.99
C GLY A 209 14.88 4.94 -8.17
N LEU A 210 13.72 4.53 -7.66
CA LEU A 210 13.54 3.33 -6.85
C LEU A 210 13.04 2.15 -7.68
N ARG A 211 13.59 0.98 -7.41
CA ARG A 211 13.03 -0.31 -7.83
C ARG A 211 12.43 -1.01 -6.62
N ALA A 212 11.14 -1.26 -6.64
CA ALA A 212 10.47 -2.15 -5.69
C ALA A 212 10.17 -3.49 -6.35
N THR A 213 10.63 -4.59 -5.77
CA THR A 213 10.44 -5.95 -6.31
C THR A 213 9.65 -6.79 -5.33
N VAL A 214 8.45 -7.18 -5.71
CA VAL A 214 7.65 -8.22 -5.03
C VAL A 214 8.01 -9.57 -5.60
N LYS A 215 8.26 -10.54 -4.73
CA LYS A 215 8.49 -11.93 -5.13
C LYS A 215 7.68 -12.85 -4.23
N VAL A 216 6.74 -13.61 -4.82
CA VAL A 216 5.87 -14.55 -4.11
C VAL A 216 5.92 -15.93 -4.79
N PRO A 217 5.82 -17.04 -4.02
CA PRO A 217 5.74 -18.38 -4.59
C PRO A 217 4.41 -18.58 -5.33
N VAL A 218 4.42 -19.45 -6.36
CA VAL A 218 3.27 -19.80 -7.22
C VAL A 218 3.12 -21.31 -7.34
#